data_ab2c1f414f601c86af052ae44fd154b0
#
_entry.id   ab2c1f414f601c86af052ae44fd154b0
#
_cell.length_a   1.000
_cell.length_b   1.000
_cell.length_c   1.000
_cell.angle_alpha   90.00
_cell.angle_beta   90.00
_cell.angle_gamma   90.00
#
_symmetry.space_group_name_H-M   'P 1'
#
loop_
_entity.id
_entity.type
_entity.pdbx_description
1 polymer ?
#
loop_
_entity_poly.entity_id
_entity_poly.type
_entity_poly.pdbx_seq_one_letter_code
_entity_poly.pdbx_strand_id
1 'polypeptide(L)'
;IDALDYRPNKAARDLAGRDNYVLGYVYDNPNAYYILAMQNGILKECRSNGYELLIHPCDATNPDIIDELVNMVNSARLAGLILSPPLSEMPDVLQAMDDKGIQYVRVLSGDKAPDDKPCVLVDDYQAARQITGHLLDQGHQRIAFIAGEKQHHSTTERQRGFYQALADHGIQADPELVIDGTYSFGTGVQSIQQLLALPEPPTALFACNDEIAAGALFGARMQGVDVPEALAIAGFENSPFSTQTFPPLTTASQPTAQIAQRATSSLIRSLQARKRKAENHTITADIFVPELIVRESTSR
;
A
#
# COMPACT_ATOMS: atom_id res chain seq x y z
N ILE A 1 40.37 15.18 1.00
CA ILE A 1 39.58 14.19 0.20
C ILE A 1 38.66 14.94 -0.73
N ASP A 2 38.14 16.11 -0.35
CA ASP A 2 37.22 16.92 -1.17
C ASP A 2 37.87 17.63 -2.38
N ALA A 3 39.21 17.63 -2.47
CA ALA A 3 39.93 18.29 -3.56
C ALA A 3 40.22 17.43 -4.80
N LEU A 4 39.84 16.14 -4.82
CA LEU A 4 40.22 15.21 -5.87
C LEU A 4 39.03 14.64 -6.69
N ASP A 5 37.77 15.08 -6.45
CA ASP A 5 36.56 14.50 -7.07
C ASP A 5 36.59 12.96 -7.13
N TYR A 6 37.18 12.35 -6.08
CA TYR A 6 37.33 10.91 -5.99
C TYR A 6 35.97 10.26 -5.73
N ARG A 7 35.34 9.81 -6.77
CA ARG A 7 34.19 8.89 -6.67
C ARG A 7 34.77 7.48 -6.53
N PRO A 8 34.51 6.80 -5.40
CA PRO A 8 34.96 5.43 -5.20
C PRO A 8 34.48 4.56 -6.38
N ASN A 9 35.41 3.97 -7.11
CA ASN A 9 35.11 3.11 -8.25
C ASN A 9 34.30 1.89 -7.75
N LYS A 10 33.08 1.70 -8.32
CA LYS A 10 32.17 0.60 -7.98
C LYS A 10 32.88 -0.75 -8.17
N ALA A 11 33.61 -0.94 -9.26
CA ALA A 11 34.39 -2.14 -9.53
C ALA A 11 35.51 -2.38 -8.50
N ALA A 12 36.10 -1.33 -7.95
CA ALA A 12 37.12 -1.46 -6.90
C ALA A 12 36.52 -1.83 -5.53
N ARG A 13 35.28 -1.39 -5.24
CA ARG A 13 34.51 -1.83 -4.05
C ARG A 13 34.06 -3.29 -4.18
N ASP A 14 33.60 -3.68 -5.35
CA ASP A 14 33.15 -5.06 -5.65
C ASP A 14 34.32 -6.05 -5.62
N LEU A 15 35.53 -5.59 -5.95
CA LEU A 15 36.79 -6.39 -5.85
C LEU A 15 37.37 -6.43 -4.45
N ALA A 16 37.17 -5.40 -3.65
CA ALA A 16 37.77 -5.27 -2.32
C ALA A 16 36.93 -5.84 -1.17
N GLY A 17 35.65 -6.15 -1.40
CA GLY A 17 34.76 -6.64 -0.35
C GLY A 17 33.71 -7.61 -0.87
N ARG A 18 33.44 -8.64 -0.08
CA ARG A 18 32.33 -9.59 -0.24
C ARG A 18 30.95 -8.94 -0.03
N ASP A 19 30.87 -7.61 -0.05
CA ASP A 19 29.68 -6.87 0.35
C ASP A 19 28.80 -6.53 -0.87
N ASN A 20 27.57 -7.01 -0.83
CA ASN A 20 26.55 -6.66 -1.80
C ASN A 20 25.91 -5.31 -1.41
N TYR A 21 25.75 -4.41 -2.39
CA TYR A 21 25.15 -3.07 -2.22
C TYR A 21 23.94 -2.86 -3.14
N VAL A 22 23.26 -3.93 -3.50
CA VAL A 22 22.02 -3.88 -4.28
C VAL A 22 20.88 -4.40 -3.42
N LEU A 23 19.79 -3.63 -3.31
CA LEU A 23 18.54 -4.06 -2.69
C LEU A 23 17.53 -4.42 -3.79
N GLY A 24 16.69 -5.42 -3.54
CA GLY A 24 15.58 -5.77 -4.42
C GLY A 24 14.28 -5.20 -3.88
N TYR A 25 13.50 -4.53 -4.74
CA TYR A 25 12.10 -4.21 -4.46
C TYR A 25 11.21 -5.15 -5.25
N VAL A 26 10.42 -5.97 -4.53
CA VAL A 26 9.56 -7.00 -5.10
C VAL A 26 8.11 -6.62 -4.84
N TYR A 27 7.30 -6.67 -5.89
CA TYR A 27 5.89 -6.33 -5.81
C TYR A 27 5.05 -7.07 -6.84
N ASP A 28 3.80 -7.31 -6.47
CA ASP A 28 2.69 -7.66 -7.33
C ASP A 28 1.55 -6.68 -7.01
N ASN A 29 1.47 -5.59 -7.75
CA ASN A 29 0.49 -4.54 -7.50
C ASN A 29 0.17 -3.80 -8.81
N PRO A 30 -1.10 -3.72 -9.23
CA PRO A 30 -1.48 -3.04 -10.47
C PRO A 30 -1.45 -1.51 -10.35
N ASN A 31 -1.40 -0.95 -9.12
CA ASN A 31 -1.46 0.50 -8.89
C ASN A 31 -0.11 1.16 -9.19
N ALA A 32 0.02 1.75 -10.38
CA ALA A 32 1.24 2.40 -10.84
C ALA A 32 1.70 3.57 -9.94
N TYR A 33 0.77 4.32 -9.35
CA TYR A 33 1.12 5.45 -8.48
C TYR A 33 1.68 4.99 -7.13
N TYR A 34 1.12 3.90 -6.57
CA TYR A 34 1.68 3.26 -5.38
C TYR A 34 3.10 2.78 -5.64
N ILE A 35 3.32 2.06 -6.75
CA ILE A 35 4.64 1.54 -7.14
C ILE A 35 5.64 2.69 -7.32
N LEU A 36 5.26 3.75 -8.03
CA LEU A 36 6.13 4.91 -8.24
C LEU A 36 6.51 5.59 -6.92
N ALA A 37 5.56 5.75 -6.00
CA ALA A 37 5.81 6.34 -4.70
C ALA A 37 6.76 5.47 -3.85
N MET A 38 6.55 4.15 -3.85
CA MET A 38 7.45 3.18 -3.22
C MET A 38 8.86 3.28 -3.79
N GLN A 39 9.01 3.21 -5.12
CA GLN A 39 10.30 3.31 -5.80
C GLN A 39 11.03 4.60 -5.45
N ASN A 40 10.34 5.74 -5.46
CA ASN A 40 10.94 7.05 -5.12
C ASN A 40 11.45 7.06 -3.67
N GLY A 41 10.69 6.52 -2.73
CA GLY A 41 11.11 6.42 -1.33
C GLY A 41 12.32 5.51 -1.15
N ILE A 42 12.31 4.33 -1.76
CA ILE A 42 13.41 3.37 -1.72
C ILE A 42 14.68 3.97 -2.35
N LEU A 43 14.56 4.53 -3.55
CA LEU A 43 15.68 5.13 -4.27
C LEU A 43 16.35 6.26 -3.49
N LYS A 44 15.56 7.10 -2.83
CA LYS A 44 16.08 8.18 -1.99
C LYS A 44 16.95 7.62 -0.86
N GLU A 45 16.47 6.60 -0.16
CA GLU A 45 17.19 5.98 0.95
C GLU A 45 18.41 5.17 0.47
N CYS A 46 18.28 4.43 -0.63
CA CYS A 46 19.39 3.73 -1.25
C CYS A 46 20.55 4.67 -1.60
N ARG A 47 20.25 5.78 -2.30
CA ARG A 47 21.27 6.78 -2.70
C ARG A 47 21.98 7.38 -1.51
N SER A 48 21.25 7.70 -0.43
CA SER A 48 21.83 8.27 0.80
C SER A 48 22.78 7.32 1.52
N ASN A 49 22.64 6.01 1.31
CA ASN A 49 23.41 4.97 1.97
C ASN A 49 24.37 4.19 1.04
N GLY A 50 24.49 4.60 -0.22
CA GLY A 50 25.38 3.96 -1.19
C GLY A 50 24.92 2.61 -1.70
N TYR A 51 23.60 2.36 -1.68
CA TYR A 51 22.97 1.19 -2.27
C TYR A 51 22.37 1.52 -3.65
N GLU A 52 22.24 0.49 -4.48
CA GLU A 52 21.49 0.49 -5.73
C GLU A 52 20.16 -0.25 -5.53
N LEU A 53 19.21 -0.04 -6.44
CA LEU A 53 17.91 -0.68 -6.42
C LEU A 53 17.70 -1.52 -7.68
N LEU A 54 17.37 -2.79 -7.50
CA LEU A 54 16.78 -3.66 -8.51
C LEU A 54 15.28 -3.70 -8.29
N ILE A 55 14.50 -3.44 -9.34
CA ILE A 55 13.04 -3.48 -9.32
C ILE A 55 12.59 -4.78 -9.97
N HIS A 56 11.75 -5.54 -9.27
CA HIS A 56 11.27 -6.84 -9.73
C HIS A 56 9.75 -6.94 -9.59
N PRO A 57 9.01 -6.65 -10.68
CA PRO A 57 7.59 -6.99 -10.76
C PRO A 57 7.45 -8.51 -10.89
N CYS A 58 6.50 -9.10 -10.21
CA CYS A 58 6.24 -10.54 -10.26
C CYS A 58 4.74 -10.82 -10.19
N ASP A 59 4.38 -12.08 -10.37
CA ASP A 59 3.04 -12.60 -10.17
C ASP A 59 3.05 -13.47 -8.90
N ALA A 60 2.41 -12.99 -7.83
CA ALA A 60 2.35 -13.71 -6.56
C ALA A 60 1.55 -15.03 -6.64
N THR A 61 0.76 -15.23 -7.70
CA THR A 61 0.02 -16.47 -7.94
C THR A 61 0.85 -17.51 -8.70
N ASN A 62 2.04 -17.14 -9.19
CA ASN A 62 2.96 -18.05 -9.84
C ASN A 62 3.42 -19.14 -8.85
N PRO A 63 3.19 -20.45 -9.11
CA PRO A 63 3.62 -21.52 -8.22
C PRO A 63 5.14 -21.56 -8.02
N ASP A 64 5.92 -21.04 -8.96
CA ASP A 64 7.38 -21.00 -8.91
C ASP A 64 7.93 -19.69 -8.31
N ILE A 65 7.08 -18.84 -7.71
CA ILE A 65 7.47 -17.52 -7.19
C ILE A 65 8.66 -17.58 -6.22
N ILE A 66 8.72 -18.59 -5.35
CA ILE A 66 9.81 -18.76 -4.39
C ILE A 66 11.14 -18.98 -5.12
N ASP A 67 11.16 -19.87 -6.10
CA ASP A 67 12.37 -20.17 -6.89
C ASP A 67 12.79 -18.94 -7.72
N GLU A 68 11.83 -18.20 -8.27
CA GLU A 68 12.07 -16.95 -8.98
C GLU A 68 12.79 -15.93 -8.07
N LEU A 69 12.27 -15.70 -6.86
CA LEU A 69 12.87 -14.76 -5.90
C LEU A 69 14.26 -15.21 -5.44
N VAL A 70 14.44 -16.49 -5.13
CA VAL A 70 15.75 -17.04 -4.71
C VAL A 70 16.78 -16.91 -5.84
N ASN A 71 16.38 -17.24 -7.07
CA ASN A 71 17.26 -17.12 -8.23
C ASN A 71 17.63 -15.66 -8.51
N MET A 72 16.69 -14.72 -8.39
CA MET A 72 16.96 -13.29 -8.51
C MET A 72 17.97 -12.82 -7.46
N VAL A 73 17.77 -13.17 -6.19
CA VAL A 73 18.70 -12.79 -5.11
C VAL A 73 20.11 -13.28 -5.40
N ASN A 74 20.25 -14.54 -5.81
CA ASN A 74 21.55 -15.16 -6.07
C ASN A 74 22.23 -14.57 -7.32
N SER A 75 21.51 -14.45 -8.44
CA SER A 75 22.05 -13.97 -9.71
C SER A 75 22.46 -12.51 -9.67
N ALA A 76 21.63 -11.66 -9.05
CA ALA A 76 21.91 -10.24 -8.90
C ALA A 76 22.73 -9.92 -7.63
N ARG A 77 23.07 -10.92 -6.80
CA ARG A 77 23.79 -10.77 -5.53
C ARG A 77 23.16 -9.70 -4.64
N LEU A 78 21.85 -9.79 -4.43
CA LEU A 78 21.15 -8.81 -3.62
C LEU A 78 21.56 -8.91 -2.15
N ALA A 79 21.70 -7.76 -1.49
CA ALA A 79 21.95 -7.68 -0.05
C ALA A 79 20.70 -7.99 0.77
N GLY A 80 19.52 -7.69 0.25
CA GLY A 80 18.25 -7.94 0.87
C GLY A 80 17.08 -7.48 0.02
N LEU A 81 15.86 -7.79 0.47
CA LEU A 81 14.61 -7.54 -0.23
C LEU A 81 13.70 -6.57 0.54
N ILE A 82 13.03 -5.71 -0.20
CA ILE A 82 11.88 -4.95 0.28
C ILE A 82 10.65 -5.60 -0.33
N LEU A 83 9.82 -6.21 0.52
CA LEU A 83 8.61 -6.93 0.13
C LEU A 83 7.39 -6.06 0.40
N SER A 84 6.55 -5.87 -0.60
CA SER A 84 5.23 -5.27 -0.45
C SER A 84 4.11 -6.32 -0.60
N PRO A 85 2.88 -6.03 -0.15
CA PRO A 85 1.76 -6.94 -0.35
C PRO A 85 1.54 -7.30 -1.82
N PRO A 86 1.09 -8.55 -2.10
CA PRO A 86 0.76 -9.60 -1.14
C PRO A 86 1.98 -10.42 -0.67
N LEU A 87 3.14 -10.33 -1.31
CA LEU A 87 4.34 -11.14 -1.03
C LEU A 87 4.85 -11.01 0.40
N SER A 88 4.77 -9.78 0.96
CA SER A 88 5.14 -9.51 2.36
C SER A 88 4.24 -10.20 3.38
N GLU A 89 3.12 -10.76 2.95
CA GLU A 89 2.07 -11.38 3.77
C GLU A 89 1.93 -12.90 3.51
N MET A 90 2.72 -13.46 2.58
CA MET A 90 2.69 -14.89 2.20
C MET A 90 3.62 -15.71 3.10
N PRO A 91 3.09 -16.60 3.98
CA PRO A 91 3.91 -17.36 4.92
C PRO A 91 4.98 -18.22 4.24
N ASP A 92 4.64 -18.85 3.12
CA ASP A 92 5.56 -19.75 2.40
C ASP A 92 6.74 -18.98 1.80
N VAL A 93 6.51 -17.76 1.27
CA VAL A 93 7.55 -16.88 0.77
C VAL A 93 8.49 -16.47 1.91
N LEU A 94 7.93 -16.04 3.05
CA LEU A 94 8.70 -15.59 4.20
C LEU A 94 9.55 -16.73 4.79
N GLN A 95 8.95 -17.91 4.95
CA GLN A 95 9.67 -19.10 5.42
C GLN A 95 10.82 -19.46 4.49
N ALA A 96 10.60 -19.44 3.18
CA ALA A 96 11.66 -19.72 2.21
C ALA A 96 12.81 -18.68 2.27
N MET A 97 12.50 -17.39 2.47
CA MET A 97 13.52 -16.35 2.65
C MET A 97 14.35 -16.61 3.93
N ASP A 98 13.69 -17.00 5.02
CA ASP A 98 14.36 -17.35 6.29
C ASP A 98 15.25 -18.58 6.14
N ASP A 99 14.75 -19.66 5.54
CA ASP A 99 15.51 -20.92 5.32
C ASP A 99 16.76 -20.71 4.45
N LYS A 100 16.68 -19.77 3.51
CA LYS A 100 17.82 -19.39 2.64
C LYS A 100 18.72 -18.30 3.25
N GLY A 101 18.38 -17.76 4.43
CA GLY A 101 19.11 -16.69 5.09
C GLY A 101 19.07 -15.35 4.35
N ILE A 102 18.09 -15.15 3.47
CA ILE A 102 17.86 -13.92 2.71
C ILE A 102 17.30 -12.88 3.67
N GLN A 103 17.92 -11.69 3.68
CA GLN A 103 17.45 -10.59 4.50
C GLN A 103 16.32 -9.84 3.81
N TYR A 104 15.31 -9.45 4.56
CA TYR A 104 14.18 -8.70 4.01
C TYR A 104 13.55 -7.75 5.04
N VAL A 105 12.79 -6.80 4.53
CA VAL A 105 11.87 -5.96 5.29
C VAL A 105 10.49 -6.07 4.68
N ARG A 106 9.46 -6.02 5.50
CA ARG A 106 8.05 -6.15 5.10
C ARG A 106 7.35 -4.81 5.19
N VAL A 107 6.55 -4.47 4.18
CA VAL A 107 5.47 -3.48 4.29
C VAL A 107 4.17 -4.25 4.48
N LEU A 108 3.41 -3.93 5.50
CA LEU A 108 2.23 -4.69 5.94
C LEU A 108 1.05 -3.77 6.19
N SER A 109 -0.15 -4.31 6.09
CA SER A 109 -1.37 -3.71 6.63
C SER A 109 -1.60 -4.20 8.06
N GLY A 110 -2.02 -3.31 8.96
CA GLY A 110 -2.37 -3.64 10.34
C GLY A 110 -1.72 -2.74 11.39
N ASP A 111 -2.04 -3.00 12.65
CA ASP A 111 -1.64 -2.20 13.83
C ASP A 111 -0.58 -2.89 14.71
N LYS A 112 -0.23 -4.14 14.42
CA LYS A 112 0.74 -4.93 15.19
C LYS A 112 1.70 -5.68 14.29
N ALA A 113 2.99 -5.63 14.63
CA ALA A 113 3.98 -6.47 14.00
C ALA A 113 3.71 -7.95 14.31
N PRO A 114 3.67 -8.82 13.29
CA PRO A 114 3.34 -10.23 13.49
C PRO A 114 4.51 -11.05 14.09
N ASP A 115 5.73 -10.55 14.00
CA ASP A 115 6.97 -11.21 14.41
C ASP A 115 8.09 -10.20 14.70
N ASP A 116 9.27 -10.69 15.07
CA ASP A 116 10.47 -9.88 15.35
C ASP A 116 11.25 -9.46 14.08
N LYS A 117 10.64 -9.57 12.90
CA LYS A 117 11.28 -9.19 11.64
C LYS A 117 11.08 -7.70 11.35
N PRO A 118 12.03 -7.07 10.64
CA PRO A 118 11.86 -5.68 10.22
C PRO A 118 10.59 -5.50 9.40
N CYS A 119 9.70 -4.63 9.87
CA CYS A 119 8.48 -4.29 9.14
C CYS A 119 8.08 -2.83 9.35
N VAL A 120 7.27 -2.34 8.42
CA VAL A 120 6.55 -1.08 8.52
C VAL A 120 5.08 -1.38 8.32
N LEU A 121 4.25 -0.83 9.18
CA LEU A 121 2.81 -1.06 9.21
C LEU A 121 2.04 0.15 8.70
N VAL A 122 0.96 -0.11 8.00
CA VAL A 122 -0.07 0.87 7.63
C VAL A 122 -1.35 0.47 8.35
N ASP A 123 -1.87 1.34 9.21
CA ASP A 123 -3.13 1.11 9.90
C ASP A 123 -4.31 1.47 9.00
N ASP A 124 -4.55 0.58 8.03
CA ASP A 124 -5.65 0.67 7.07
C ASP A 124 -7.02 0.63 7.75
N TYR A 125 -7.13 -0.14 8.85
CA TYR A 125 -8.36 -0.26 9.62
C TYR A 125 -8.77 1.08 10.22
N GLN A 126 -7.87 1.75 10.93
CA GLN A 126 -8.16 3.03 11.57
C GLN A 126 -8.46 4.11 10.53
N ALA A 127 -7.72 4.15 9.42
CA ALA A 127 -7.97 5.10 8.34
C ALA A 127 -9.34 4.89 7.67
N ALA A 128 -9.70 3.64 7.38
CA ALA A 128 -11.02 3.30 6.81
C ALA A 128 -12.17 3.64 7.78
N ARG A 129 -11.96 3.40 9.09
CA ARG A 129 -12.92 3.79 10.12
C ARG A 129 -13.12 5.31 10.15
N GLN A 130 -12.05 6.11 9.97
CA GLN A 130 -12.14 7.57 9.90
C GLN A 130 -12.89 8.05 8.64
N ILE A 131 -12.61 7.47 7.46
CA ILE A 131 -13.33 7.80 6.22
C ILE A 131 -14.82 7.51 6.37
N THR A 132 -15.15 6.32 6.84
CA THR A 132 -16.56 5.91 7.00
C THR A 132 -17.26 6.74 8.05
N GLY A 133 -16.57 7.03 9.18
CA GLY A 133 -17.08 7.94 10.22
C GLY A 133 -17.39 9.33 9.67
N HIS A 134 -16.50 9.90 8.84
CA HIS A 134 -16.74 11.18 8.17
C HIS A 134 -18.02 11.16 7.33
N LEU A 135 -18.28 10.10 6.56
CA LEU A 135 -19.51 9.98 5.77
C LEU A 135 -20.75 9.86 6.67
N LEU A 136 -20.65 9.14 7.77
CA LEU A 136 -21.71 9.02 8.77
C LEU A 136 -22.01 10.34 9.48
N ASP A 137 -20.98 11.10 9.84
CA ASP A 137 -21.09 12.44 10.45
C ASP A 137 -21.73 13.46 9.51
N GLN A 138 -21.63 13.27 8.17
CA GLN A 138 -22.36 14.04 7.17
C GLN A 138 -23.84 13.62 7.02
N GLY A 139 -24.30 12.64 7.80
CA GLY A 139 -25.68 12.18 7.85
C GLY A 139 -26.03 11.05 6.89
N HIS A 140 -25.03 10.46 6.20
CA HIS A 140 -25.26 9.30 5.35
C HIS A 140 -25.47 8.05 6.21
N GLN A 141 -26.57 7.33 5.94
CA GLN A 141 -26.88 6.06 6.65
C GLN A 141 -26.74 4.85 5.72
N ARG A 142 -26.90 5.06 4.42
CA ARG A 142 -26.80 4.03 3.40
C ARG A 142 -25.50 4.25 2.59
N ILE A 143 -24.42 3.61 3.07
CA ILE A 143 -23.06 3.77 2.55
C ILE A 143 -22.61 2.48 1.90
N ALA A 144 -22.16 2.57 0.63
CA ALA A 144 -21.57 1.45 -0.07
C ALA A 144 -20.06 1.36 0.15
N PHE A 145 -19.52 0.14 0.01
CA PHE A 145 -18.08 -0.13 -0.03
C PHE A 145 -17.73 -0.90 -1.30
N ILE A 146 -16.78 -0.38 -2.09
CA ILE A 146 -16.21 -1.12 -3.22
C ILE A 146 -14.81 -1.58 -2.84
N ALA A 147 -14.64 -2.89 -2.74
CA ALA A 147 -13.41 -3.54 -2.32
C ALA A 147 -12.34 -3.53 -3.43
N GLY A 148 -11.08 -3.73 -3.03
CA GLY A 148 -9.98 -4.11 -3.92
C GLY A 148 -9.80 -5.62 -4.00
N GLU A 149 -8.62 -6.07 -4.42
CA GLU A 149 -8.30 -7.50 -4.52
C GLU A 149 -8.22 -8.16 -3.16
N LYS A 150 -8.83 -9.34 -3.04
CA LYS A 150 -8.97 -10.08 -1.77
C LYS A 150 -7.63 -10.59 -1.20
N GLN A 151 -6.64 -10.82 -2.06
CA GLN A 151 -5.31 -11.27 -1.62
C GLN A 151 -4.50 -10.19 -0.89
N HIS A 152 -4.90 -8.92 -0.98
CA HIS A 152 -4.28 -7.84 -0.23
C HIS A 152 -4.96 -7.69 1.13
N HIS A 153 -4.19 -7.89 2.21
CA HIS A 153 -4.72 -7.75 3.56
C HIS A 153 -5.26 -6.34 3.85
N SER A 154 -4.71 -5.32 3.19
CA SER A 154 -5.23 -3.95 3.24
C SER A 154 -6.70 -3.84 2.83
N THR A 155 -7.16 -4.62 1.84
CA THR A 155 -8.58 -4.69 1.47
C THR A 155 -9.43 -5.16 2.66
N THR A 156 -9.00 -6.23 3.34
CA THR A 156 -9.69 -6.78 4.51
C THR A 156 -9.71 -5.78 5.67
N GLU A 157 -8.59 -5.11 5.95
CA GLU A 157 -8.49 -4.14 7.03
C GLU A 157 -9.35 -2.89 6.77
N ARG A 158 -9.36 -2.38 5.53
CA ARG A 158 -10.25 -1.28 5.13
C ARG A 158 -11.72 -1.66 5.25
N GLN A 159 -12.08 -2.87 4.83
CA GLN A 159 -13.45 -3.38 4.99
C GLN A 159 -13.83 -3.58 6.47
N ARG A 160 -12.92 -4.06 7.31
CA ARG A 160 -13.14 -4.16 8.76
C ARG A 160 -13.37 -2.79 9.39
N GLY A 161 -12.56 -1.79 9.01
CA GLY A 161 -12.72 -0.41 9.47
C GLY A 161 -14.06 0.20 9.04
N PHE A 162 -14.49 -0.06 7.81
CA PHE A 162 -15.81 0.32 7.30
C PHE A 162 -16.93 -0.29 8.16
N TYR A 163 -16.92 -1.60 8.38
CA TYR A 163 -17.95 -2.26 9.18
C TYR A 163 -17.94 -1.78 10.63
N GLN A 164 -16.78 -1.54 11.21
CA GLN A 164 -16.70 -1.06 12.59
C GLN A 164 -17.29 0.35 12.73
N ALA A 165 -17.04 1.24 11.78
CA ALA A 165 -17.63 2.59 11.82
C ALA A 165 -19.16 2.56 11.71
N LEU A 166 -19.73 1.69 10.86
CA LEU A 166 -21.17 1.47 10.80
C LEU A 166 -21.73 0.98 12.13
N ALA A 167 -21.08 -0.03 12.72
CA ALA A 167 -21.47 -0.60 14.01
C ALA A 167 -21.42 0.42 15.16
N ASP A 168 -20.37 1.27 15.19
CA ASP A 168 -20.21 2.35 16.17
C ASP A 168 -21.37 3.36 16.13
N HIS A 169 -22.01 3.50 14.95
CA HIS A 169 -23.18 4.38 14.74
C HIS A 169 -24.51 3.61 14.80
N GLY A 170 -24.49 2.34 15.20
CA GLY A 170 -25.69 1.51 15.33
C GLY A 170 -26.34 1.12 13.99
N ILE A 171 -25.60 1.21 12.88
CA ILE A 171 -26.06 0.85 11.54
C ILE A 171 -25.62 -0.58 11.23
N GLN A 172 -26.58 -1.41 10.83
CA GLN A 172 -26.28 -2.74 10.33
C GLN A 172 -25.81 -2.64 8.87
N ALA A 173 -24.65 -3.26 8.57
CA ALA A 173 -24.16 -3.32 7.21
C ALA A 173 -25.11 -4.11 6.31
N ASP A 174 -25.40 -3.55 5.14
CA ASP A 174 -26.18 -4.18 4.09
C ASP A 174 -25.23 -4.91 3.11
N PRO A 175 -25.30 -6.25 2.99
CA PRO A 175 -24.42 -6.97 2.08
C PRO A 175 -24.55 -6.55 0.60
N GLU A 176 -25.71 -6.04 0.17
CA GLU A 176 -25.91 -5.57 -1.20
C GLU A 176 -25.11 -4.29 -1.52
N LEU A 177 -24.65 -3.57 -0.50
CA LEU A 177 -23.83 -2.36 -0.63
C LEU A 177 -22.32 -2.65 -0.62
N VAL A 178 -21.91 -3.90 -0.50
CA VAL A 178 -20.48 -4.29 -0.48
C VAL A 178 -20.17 -5.06 -1.76
N ILE A 179 -19.38 -4.46 -2.63
CA ILE A 179 -19.02 -5.04 -3.93
C ILE A 179 -17.57 -5.44 -3.94
N ASP A 180 -17.29 -6.71 -4.25
CA ASP A 180 -15.95 -7.20 -4.50
C ASP A 180 -15.41 -6.66 -5.84
N GLY A 181 -14.11 -6.36 -5.89
CA GLY A 181 -13.49 -5.81 -7.09
C GLY A 181 -11.99 -5.99 -7.16
N THR A 182 -11.40 -5.24 -8.06
CA THR A 182 -9.94 -5.09 -8.22
C THR A 182 -9.57 -3.62 -8.10
N TYR A 183 -8.28 -3.31 -7.91
CA TYR A 183 -7.79 -1.94 -7.80
C TYR A 183 -7.75 -1.22 -9.17
N SER A 184 -8.89 -1.16 -9.87
CA SER A 184 -8.97 -0.60 -11.21
C SER A 184 -10.09 0.43 -11.36
N PHE A 185 -9.90 1.38 -12.25
CA PHE A 185 -10.94 2.34 -12.67
C PHE A 185 -12.20 1.64 -13.18
N GLY A 186 -12.01 0.55 -13.94
CA GLY A 186 -13.12 -0.24 -14.49
C GLY A 186 -14.01 -0.85 -13.40
N THR A 187 -13.43 -1.32 -12.29
CA THR A 187 -14.18 -1.78 -11.12
C THR A 187 -15.11 -0.68 -10.60
N GLY A 188 -14.59 0.54 -10.43
CA GLY A 188 -15.40 1.67 -9.98
C GLY A 188 -16.59 1.95 -10.89
N VAL A 189 -16.35 1.98 -12.22
CA VAL A 189 -17.42 2.21 -13.22
C VAL A 189 -18.51 1.14 -13.15
N GLN A 190 -18.11 -0.13 -13.11
CA GLN A 190 -19.08 -1.25 -13.11
C GLN A 190 -19.85 -1.34 -11.79
N SER A 191 -19.15 -1.19 -10.67
CA SER A 191 -19.76 -1.31 -9.34
C SER A 191 -20.77 -0.19 -9.08
N ILE A 192 -20.46 1.05 -9.48
CA ILE A 192 -21.42 2.15 -9.28
C ILE A 192 -22.68 1.98 -10.10
N GLN A 193 -22.61 1.39 -11.31
CA GLN A 193 -23.76 1.08 -12.10
C GLN A 193 -24.70 0.08 -11.42
N GLN A 194 -24.13 -0.94 -10.77
CA GLN A 194 -24.88 -1.93 -10.00
C GLN A 194 -25.54 -1.29 -8.77
N LEU A 195 -24.78 -0.48 -8.02
CA LEU A 195 -25.27 0.17 -6.81
C LEU A 195 -26.40 1.17 -7.08
N LEU A 196 -26.31 1.93 -8.19
CA LEU A 196 -27.34 2.90 -8.58
C LEU A 196 -28.61 2.23 -9.14
N ALA A 197 -28.53 0.97 -9.58
CA ALA A 197 -29.67 0.19 -10.04
C ALA A 197 -30.48 -0.47 -8.90
N LEU A 198 -30.01 -0.41 -7.66
CA LEU A 198 -30.73 -0.93 -6.50
C LEU A 198 -32.06 -0.16 -6.30
N PRO A 199 -33.10 -0.79 -5.74
CA PRO A 199 -34.36 -0.11 -5.40
C PRO A 199 -34.16 1.09 -4.45
N GLU A 200 -33.20 0.97 -3.53
CA GLU A 200 -32.74 2.02 -2.64
C GLU A 200 -31.23 2.19 -2.81
N PRO A 201 -30.78 3.09 -3.70
CA PRO A 201 -29.36 3.31 -3.93
C PRO A 201 -28.63 3.87 -2.70
N PRO A 202 -27.31 3.67 -2.56
CA PRO A 202 -26.53 4.31 -1.51
C PRO A 202 -26.46 5.83 -1.75
N THR A 203 -26.35 6.60 -0.65
CA THR A 203 -26.13 8.05 -0.69
C THR A 203 -24.67 8.43 -0.52
N ALA A 204 -23.83 7.48 -0.13
CA ALA A 204 -22.39 7.64 -0.07
C ALA A 204 -21.66 6.35 -0.45
N LEU A 205 -20.42 6.50 -0.88
CA LEU A 205 -19.52 5.44 -1.28
C LEU A 205 -18.15 5.63 -0.64
N PHE A 206 -17.62 4.57 -0.04
CA PHE A 206 -16.19 4.44 0.25
C PHE A 206 -15.58 3.41 -0.72
N ALA A 207 -14.70 3.87 -1.58
CA ALA A 207 -13.94 3.03 -2.51
C ALA A 207 -12.57 2.68 -1.93
N CYS A 208 -12.15 1.43 -2.07
CA CYS A 208 -10.94 0.89 -1.46
C CYS A 208 -9.65 1.63 -1.88
N ASN A 209 -9.63 2.28 -3.06
CA ASN A 209 -8.60 3.24 -3.46
C ASN A 209 -9.17 4.38 -4.31
N ASP A 210 -8.32 5.38 -4.62
CA ASP A 210 -8.73 6.56 -5.39
C ASP A 210 -9.01 6.24 -6.87
N GLU A 211 -8.40 5.20 -7.44
CA GLU A 211 -8.65 4.79 -8.81
C GLU A 211 -10.06 4.22 -8.96
N ILE A 212 -10.48 3.36 -8.02
CA ILE A 212 -11.88 2.88 -7.94
C ILE A 212 -12.83 4.06 -7.72
N ALA A 213 -12.48 4.99 -6.79
CA ALA A 213 -13.30 6.18 -6.51
C ALA A 213 -13.47 7.06 -7.76
N ALA A 214 -12.41 7.28 -8.53
CA ALA A 214 -12.46 8.03 -9.79
C ALA A 214 -13.33 7.33 -10.84
N GLY A 215 -13.23 5.99 -10.93
CA GLY A 215 -14.11 5.20 -11.79
C GLY A 215 -15.57 5.28 -11.38
N ALA A 216 -15.87 5.21 -10.08
CA ALA A 216 -17.22 5.36 -9.54
C ALA A 216 -17.78 6.77 -9.81
N LEU A 217 -16.98 7.81 -9.61
CA LEU A 217 -17.35 9.20 -9.93
C LEU A 217 -17.67 9.36 -11.41
N PHE A 218 -16.84 8.82 -12.29
CA PHE A 218 -17.09 8.84 -13.73
C PHE A 218 -18.40 8.11 -14.08
N GLY A 219 -18.60 6.89 -13.55
CA GLY A 219 -19.80 6.09 -13.79
C GLY A 219 -21.09 6.75 -13.26
N ALA A 220 -21.04 7.39 -12.09
CA ALA A 220 -22.16 8.15 -11.51
C ALA A 220 -22.55 9.33 -12.42
N ARG A 221 -21.58 10.11 -12.88
CA ARG A 221 -21.82 11.24 -13.80
C ARG A 221 -22.38 10.82 -15.15
N MET A 222 -21.93 9.69 -15.68
CA MET A 222 -22.50 9.13 -16.93
C MET A 222 -23.99 8.77 -16.80
N GLN A 223 -24.47 8.55 -15.57
CA GLN A 223 -25.88 8.31 -15.25
C GLN A 223 -26.62 9.56 -14.78
N GLY A 224 -25.97 10.74 -14.81
CA GLY A 224 -26.57 12.00 -14.40
C GLY A 224 -26.71 12.17 -12.89
N VAL A 225 -25.93 11.43 -12.10
CA VAL A 225 -25.91 11.53 -10.63
C VAL A 225 -24.91 12.61 -10.20
N ASP A 226 -25.40 13.58 -9.45
CA ASP A 226 -24.57 14.67 -8.93
C ASP A 226 -23.74 14.22 -7.72
N VAL A 227 -22.47 14.59 -7.73
CA VAL A 227 -21.51 14.35 -6.65
C VAL A 227 -21.00 15.71 -6.16
N PRO A 228 -21.15 16.03 -4.86
CA PRO A 228 -21.57 15.15 -3.74
C PRO A 228 -23.07 15.15 -3.43
N GLU A 229 -23.91 15.95 -4.08
CA GLU A 229 -25.28 16.25 -3.67
C GLU A 229 -26.19 15.02 -3.56
N ALA A 230 -26.12 14.12 -4.56
CA ALA A 230 -26.89 12.87 -4.58
C ALA A 230 -26.07 11.68 -4.08
N LEU A 231 -24.76 11.70 -4.31
CA LEU A 231 -23.86 10.61 -3.93
C LEU A 231 -22.50 11.20 -3.47
N ALA A 232 -22.17 11.08 -2.19
CA ALA A 232 -20.83 11.39 -1.69
C ALA A 232 -19.86 10.25 -2.04
N ILE A 233 -18.62 10.58 -2.45
CA ILE A 233 -17.62 9.56 -2.82
C ILE A 233 -16.29 9.85 -2.10
N ALA A 234 -15.78 8.85 -1.38
CA ALA A 234 -14.45 8.88 -0.77
C ALA A 234 -13.57 7.75 -1.32
N GLY A 235 -12.27 8.03 -1.46
CA GLY A 235 -11.24 7.08 -1.86
C GLY A 235 -10.24 6.80 -0.76
N PHE A 236 -9.05 6.29 -1.15
CA PHE A 236 -7.93 5.97 -0.28
C PHE A 236 -6.63 6.11 -1.06
N GLU A 237 -5.52 6.48 -0.40
CA GLU A 237 -4.13 6.64 -0.84
C GLU A 237 -3.69 8.10 -1.09
N ASN A 238 -4.60 9.02 -1.40
CA ASN A 238 -4.29 10.39 -1.87
C ASN A 238 -3.37 10.37 -3.12
N SER A 239 -3.72 9.51 -4.07
CA SER A 239 -3.06 9.41 -5.37
C SER A 239 -3.42 10.63 -6.26
N PRO A 240 -2.76 10.81 -7.42
CA PRO A 240 -3.13 11.86 -8.37
C PRO A 240 -4.61 11.85 -8.80
N PHE A 241 -5.27 10.69 -8.79
CA PHE A 241 -6.72 10.62 -9.05
C PHE A 241 -7.53 11.51 -8.10
N SER A 242 -7.13 11.59 -6.82
CA SER A 242 -7.87 12.36 -5.82
C SER A 242 -7.94 13.86 -6.10
N THR A 243 -6.98 14.40 -6.85
CA THR A 243 -6.90 15.84 -7.19
C THR A 243 -7.18 16.13 -8.67
N GLN A 244 -7.15 15.11 -9.53
CA GLN A 244 -7.37 15.25 -10.98
C GLN A 244 -8.83 15.00 -11.39
N THR A 245 -9.65 14.48 -10.48
CA THR A 245 -11.11 14.37 -10.69
C THR A 245 -11.80 15.70 -10.43
N PHE A 246 -13.04 15.82 -10.90
CA PHE A 246 -13.93 16.93 -10.60
C PHE A 246 -15.32 16.41 -10.19
N PRO A 247 -15.73 16.61 -8.90
CA PRO A 247 -14.96 17.26 -7.83
C PRO A 247 -13.73 16.46 -7.42
N PRO A 248 -12.73 17.10 -6.74
CA PRO A 248 -11.63 16.40 -6.11
C PRO A 248 -12.12 15.47 -4.99
N LEU A 249 -11.47 14.30 -4.86
CA LEU A 249 -11.92 13.23 -3.95
C LEU A 249 -11.44 13.45 -2.52
N THR A 250 -12.34 13.31 -1.57
CA THR A 250 -12.03 13.00 -0.17
C THR A 250 -11.32 11.64 -0.13
N THR A 251 -10.23 11.54 0.64
CA THR A 251 -9.38 10.34 0.65
C THR A 251 -8.59 10.23 1.95
N ALA A 252 -8.02 9.06 2.24
CA ALA A 252 -6.98 8.95 3.25
C ALA A 252 -5.59 9.09 2.62
N SER A 253 -4.77 10.01 3.13
CA SER A 253 -3.43 10.26 2.63
C SER A 253 -2.44 9.25 3.21
N GLN A 254 -2.09 8.26 2.40
CA GLN A 254 -1.06 7.28 2.73
C GLN A 254 0.32 7.85 2.37
N PRO A 255 1.25 8.04 3.32
CA PRO A 255 2.57 8.61 3.03
C PRO A 255 3.51 7.55 2.45
N THR A 256 3.14 6.95 1.31
CA THR A 256 3.79 5.77 0.70
C THR A 256 5.30 5.93 0.50
N ALA A 257 5.77 7.11 0.05
CA ALA A 257 7.20 7.35 -0.09
C ALA A 257 7.94 7.37 1.25
N GLN A 258 7.31 7.84 2.34
CA GLN A 258 7.90 7.82 3.68
C GLN A 258 7.91 6.40 4.25
N ILE A 259 6.85 5.63 4.04
CA ILE A 259 6.76 4.21 4.38
C ILE A 259 7.92 3.46 3.72
N ALA A 260 8.13 3.67 2.42
CA ALA A 260 9.20 3.06 1.65
C ALA A 260 10.60 3.45 2.16
N GLN A 261 10.83 4.74 2.46
CA GLN A 261 12.08 5.22 3.07
C GLN A 261 12.33 4.52 4.41
N ARG A 262 11.30 4.42 5.26
CA ARG A 262 11.43 3.81 6.58
C ARG A 262 11.73 2.32 6.49
N ALA A 263 11.03 1.59 5.62
CA ALA A 263 11.29 0.18 5.36
C ALA A 263 12.74 -0.04 4.89
N THR A 264 13.17 0.74 3.89
CA THR A 264 14.53 0.65 3.34
C THR A 264 15.59 0.97 4.40
N SER A 265 15.40 2.03 5.18
CA SER A 265 16.30 2.40 6.28
C SER A 265 16.40 1.29 7.33
N SER A 266 15.28 0.66 7.68
CA SER A 266 15.24 -0.46 8.62
C SER A 266 16.04 -1.66 8.10
N LEU A 267 15.86 -2.03 6.82
CA LEU A 267 16.63 -3.10 6.18
C LEU A 267 18.14 -2.80 6.18
N ILE A 268 18.52 -1.59 5.73
CA ILE A 268 19.93 -1.20 5.68
C ILE A 268 20.58 -1.25 7.06
N ARG A 269 19.88 -0.74 8.10
CA ARG A 269 20.37 -0.82 9.48
C ARG A 269 20.57 -2.27 9.95
N SER A 270 19.62 -3.15 9.64
CA SER A 270 19.72 -4.58 9.95
C SER A 270 20.92 -5.23 9.26
N LEU A 271 21.15 -4.94 7.98
CA LEU A 271 22.30 -5.43 7.22
C LEU A 271 23.63 -4.94 7.81
N GLN A 272 23.72 -3.67 8.20
CA GLN A 272 24.90 -3.08 8.81
C GLN A 272 25.19 -3.64 10.21
N ALA A 273 24.15 -3.84 11.03
CA ALA A 273 24.28 -4.42 12.37
C ALA A 273 24.83 -5.85 12.30
N ARG A 274 24.31 -6.65 11.37
CA ARG A 274 24.77 -8.03 11.13
C ARG A 274 26.23 -8.08 10.72
N LYS A 275 26.69 -7.15 9.87
CA LYS A 275 28.13 -7.03 9.50
C LYS A 275 29.02 -6.73 10.70
N ARG A 276 28.55 -5.91 11.63
CA ARG A 276 29.30 -5.52 12.84
C ARG A 276 29.23 -6.54 13.96
N LYS A 277 28.51 -7.66 13.78
CA LYS A 277 28.23 -8.66 14.83
C LYS A 277 27.67 -8.02 16.11
N ALA A 278 26.92 -6.92 15.96
CA ALA A 278 26.29 -6.22 17.07
C ALA A 278 25.12 -7.06 17.59
N GLU A 279 25.19 -7.44 18.86
CA GLU A 279 24.11 -8.13 19.56
C GLU A 279 22.95 -7.15 19.81
N ASN A 280 21.70 -7.64 19.61
CA ASN A 280 20.43 -7.01 19.98
C ASN A 280 20.14 -5.62 19.39
N HIS A 281 19.73 -5.58 18.11
CA HIS A 281 18.86 -4.50 17.66
C HIS A 281 17.41 -4.84 17.98
N THR A 282 16.81 -4.10 18.90
CA THR A 282 15.35 -4.10 19.07
C THR A 282 14.73 -3.60 17.77
N ILE A 283 14.07 -4.48 17.04
CA ILE A 283 13.33 -4.14 15.83
C ILE A 283 12.01 -3.55 16.30
N THR A 284 11.87 -2.23 16.21
CA THR A 284 10.59 -1.55 16.43
C THR A 284 9.89 -1.41 15.08
N ALA A 285 8.68 -1.91 15.00
CA ALA A 285 7.82 -1.63 13.84
C ALA A 285 7.37 -0.17 13.90
N ASP A 286 7.50 0.53 12.78
CA ASP A 286 6.89 1.86 12.61
C ASP A 286 5.47 1.68 12.07
N ILE A 287 4.50 2.36 12.68
CA ILE A 287 3.09 2.33 12.27
C ILE A 287 2.74 3.69 11.67
N PHE A 288 2.19 3.69 10.46
CA PHE A 288 1.65 4.86 9.78
C PHE A 288 0.13 4.77 9.74
N VAL A 289 -0.55 5.79 10.23
CA VAL A 289 -2.00 5.93 10.09
C VAL A 289 -2.25 6.94 8.96
N PRO A 290 -2.83 6.52 7.81
CA PRO A 290 -3.19 7.44 6.74
C PRO A 290 -4.16 8.51 7.23
N GLU A 291 -3.89 9.79 6.91
CA GLU A 291 -4.64 10.93 7.39
C GLU A 291 -5.84 11.22 6.47
N LEU A 292 -7.02 11.42 7.04
CA LEU A 292 -8.20 11.81 6.28
C LEU A 292 -8.03 13.23 5.71
N ILE A 293 -8.19 13.36 4.39
CA ILE A 293 -8.22 14.64 3.66
C ILE A 293 -9.60 14.83 3.07
N VAL A 294 -10.36 15.74 3.64
CA VAL A 294 -11.70 16.10 3.17
C VAL A 294 -11.60 17.02 1.98
N ARG A 295 -12.35 16.72 0.90
CA ARG A 295 -12.47 17.49 -0.31
C ARG A 295 -13.94 17.56 -0.77
N GLU A 296 -14.17 18.16 -1.93
CA GLU A 296 -15.49 18.51 -2.44
C GLU A 296 -16.36 17.29 -2.78
N SER A 297 -15.79 16.09 -2.99
CA SER A 297 -16.58 14.89 -3.31
C SER A 297 -17.45 14.36 -2.16
N THR A 298 -17.27 14.91 -0.94
CA THR A 298 -18.09 14.60 0.24
C THR A 298 -18.57 15.86 0.98
N SER A 299 -18.13 17.05 0.56
CA SER A 299 -18.51 18.31 1.21
C SER A 299 -19.70 18.92 0.47
N ARG A 300 -20.81 19.12 1.16
CA ARG A 300 -21.99 19.83 0.66
C ARG A 300 -21.87 21.32 0.90
#